data_a0ede36e8d10258395f5e10818c7368a
#
_entry.id   a0ede36e8d10258395f5e10818c7368a
#
_cell.length_a   1.000
_cell.length_b   1.000
_cell.length_c   1.000
_cell.angle_alpha   90.00
_cell.angle_beta   90.00
_cell.angle_gamma   90.00
#
_symmetry.space_group_name_H-M   'P 1'
#
loop_
_entity.id
_entity.type
_entity.pdbx_description
1 polymer ?
#
loop_
_entity_poly.entity_id
_entity_poly.type
_entity_poly.pdbx_seq_one_letter_code
_entity_poly.pdbx_strand_id
1 'polypeptide(L)'
;MERTCYNANLSINDIGRTVTLLGWVSRRRNLGSLLFIDLRDRSGIIQVTVKDDVHIPDVRNEYVIQVKGQVAKKDVPNPKLKTGEIEILASEVVVINEAMTTPLIIDDETDALEDVRLKYRYLDLRRPTMQGKLKTRAKIVRAAHEYLDAHDFIEVETPILTLSTPEGARDYVVPSRIHHGSFYALPQSPQLFKQLLMIGGLERYYQIARCFRDEDLRADRQPDFTQIDIETSFLDEDQILTLMEGLLKKVFKDVIDHDIVLPLRRLKYDEALNRYGSDKPDTRFGLELKDVTSIVSKTSFPLFNSSAYSKAIVIPGIADRTSRKNIDELQLEAKKFRLSSFIVLKVKNNRLEGSAAKFFGDGEADALLQLMSAHNEDLIIIASSNSLSNVCFGLGALRSKYARELGLIKPNTFDLLWVVDFPLFEKDQDSGKFSPLHHPFTRPTPSTADLLASDPGNVHASAYDIVINGYEAGGGSLRIYDQKMQKTIFEILGLSQEDIKNKFGFFIDAFKYGTPPHGGIAFGLDRLTMILSGTDNIRDVIAFPKNLRAACPMTDAPSKIDKSQLDELGIKIIE
;
A
#
# COMPACT_ATOMS: atom_id res chain seq x y z
N MET A 1 -31.98 26.67 3.86
CA MET A 1 -31.66 25.89 5.09
C MET A 1 -30.32 26.38 5.62
N GLU A 2 -30.28 26.90 6.83
CA GLU A 2 -29.02 27.32 7.46
C GLU A 2 -28.72 26.42 8.64
N ARG A 3 -27.53 25.82 8.64
CA ARG A 3 -26.95 25.11 9.76
C ARG A 3 -26.24 26.10 10.68
N THR A 4 -26.53 26.10 11.97
CA THR A 4 -25.80 26.95 12.94
C THR A 4 -24.34 26.49 13.11
N CYS A 5 -24.13 25.18 13.25
CA CYS A 5 -22.81 24.55 13.40
C CYS A 5 -22.87 23.04 13.14
N TYR A 6 -21.71 22.38 13.09
CA TYR A 6 -21.64 20.92 13.11
C TYR A 6 -21.86 20.37 14.52
N ASN A 7 -22.38 19.15 14.62
CA ASN A 7 -22.73 18.50 15.89
C ASN A 7 -21.57 18.49 16.90
N ALA A 8 -20.38 18.06 16.48
CA ALA A 8 -19.23 17.93 17.37
C ALA A 8 -18.51 19.27 17.68
N ASN A 9 -19.03 20.39 17.18
CA ASN A 9 -18.57 21.73 17.57
C ASN A 9 -19.30 22.24 18.82
N LEU A 10 -20.36 21.55 19.25
CA LEU A 10 -21.10 21.87 20.47
C LEU A 10 -20.47 21.19 21.68
N SER A 11 -20.50 21.89 22.79
CA SER A 11 -19.95 21.47 24.08
C SER A 11 -20.81 21.96 25.24
N ILE A 12 -20.42 21.67 26.48
CA ILE A 12 -21.06 22.19 27.70
C ILE A 12 -21.08 23.74 27.77
N ASN A 13 -20.16 24.38 27.04
CA ASN A 13 -20.10 25.85 27.00
C ASN A 13 -21.22 26.46 26.13
N ASP A 14 -21.93 25.66 25.36
CA ASP A 14 -23.03 26.08 24.49
C ASP A 14 -24.42 25.88 25.15
N ILE A 15 -24.49 25.43 26.39
CA ILE A 15 -25.76 25.21 27.11
C ILE A 15 -26.58 26.50 27.13
N GLY A 16 -27.87 26.36 26.77
CA GLY A 16 -28.82 27.49 26.65
C GLY A 16 -28.87 28.09 25.24
N ARG A 17 -27.90 27.82 24.38
CA ARG A 17 -27.86 28.33 23.01
C ARG A 17 -28.91 27.60 22.13
N THR A 18 -29.68 28.37 21.35
CA THR A 18 -30.56 27.80 20.33
C THR A 18 -29.77 27.54 19.04
N VAL A 19 -29.91 26.34 18.50
CA VAL A 19 -29.17 25.89 17.30
C VAL A 19 -30.11 25.23 16.29
N THR A 20 -29.74 25.30 15.02
CA THR A 20 -30.33 24.53 13.93
C THR A 20 -29.27 23.57 13.40
N LEU A 21 -29.56 22.27 13.51
CA LEU A 21 -28.67 21.17 13.08
C LEU A 21 -29.28 20.43 11.90
N LEU A 22 -28.43 19.88 11.05
CA LEU A 22 -28.80 19.10 9.87
C LEU A 22 -28.01 17.78 9.85
N GLY A 23 -28.67 16.68 9.60
CA GLY A 23 -28.00 15.39 9.57
C GLY A 23 -28.92 14.23 9.23
N TRP A 24 -28.37 13.04 9.38
CA TRP A 24 -29.06 11.77 9.24
C TRP A 24 -29.46 11.21 10.61
N VAL A 25 -30.61 10.61 10.70
CA VAL A 25 -31.07 9.87 11.89
C VAL A 25 -30.29 8.56 11.98
N SER A 26 -29.28 8.52 12.82
CA SER A 26 -28.48 7.30 13.01
C SER A 26 -29.25 6.24 13.80
N ARG A 27 -29.99 6.67 14.82
CA ARG A 27 -30.78 5.80 15.67
C ARG A 27 -31.98 6.55 16.25
N ARG A 28 -33.10 5.85 16.38
CA ARG A 28 -34.32 6.34 17.02
C ARG A 28 -34.72 5.41 18.19
N ARG A 29 -35.08 5.99 19.33
CA ARG A 29 -35.55 5.27 20.50
C ARG A 29 -36.78 6.00 21.08
N ASN A 30 -37.86 5.29 21.26
CA ASN A 30 -39.05 5.81 21.90
C ASN A 30 -39.15 5.23 23.32
N LEU A 31 -39.17 6.08 24.35
CA LEU A 31 -39.24 5.70 25.75
C LEU A 31 -40.43 6.46 26.40
N GLY A 32 -41.64 5.99 26.14
CA GLY A 32 -42.87 6.57 26.67
C GLY A 32 -43.08 8.00 26.13
N SER A 33 -43.00 8.99 27.00
CA SER A 33 -43.23 10.42 26.69
C SER A 33 -42.02 11.13 26.04
N LEU A 34 -40.95 10.43 25.76
CA LEU A 34 -39.75 11.00 25.18
C LEU A 34 -39.30 10.21 23.93
N LEU A 35 -39.03 10.93 22.86
CA LEU A 35 -38.39 10.39 21.69
C LEU A 35 -36.93 10.87 21.64
N PHE A 36 -36.00 9.92 21.59
CA PHE A 36 -34.58 10.18 21.41
C PHE A 36 -34.16 9.89 19.97
N ILE A 37 -33.45 10.84 19.36
CA ILE A 37 -32.89 10.74 18.02
C ILE A 37 -31.37 10.97 18.11
N ASP A 38 -30.57 10.01 17.68
CA ASP A 38 -29.14 10.20 17.51
C ASP A 38 -28.94 10.82 16.11
N LEU A 39 -28.71 12.13 16.06
CA LEU A 39 -28.50 12.88 14.82
C LEU A 39 -27.01 12.82 14.43
N ARG A 40 -26.72 12.26 13.26
CA ARG A 40 -25.35 12.12 12.72
C ARG A 40 -25.09 13.15 11.64
N ASP A 41 -23.94 13.82 11.73
CA ASP A 41 -23.36 14.58 10.63
C ASP A 41 -21.88 14.16 10.38
N ARG A 42 -21.17 14.85 9.50
CA ARG A 42 -19.75 14.57 9.19
C ARG A 42 -18.79 14.75 10.38
N SER A 43 -19.20 15.40 11.42
CA SER A 43 -18.37 15.69 12.60
C SER A 43 -18.60 14.70 13.75
N GLY A 44 -19.78 14.07 13.80
CA GLY A 44 -20.15 13.12 14.84
C GLY A 44 -21.65 13.03 15.07
N ILE A 45 -22.01 12.46 16.21
CA ILE A 45 -23.40 12.21 16.64
C ILE A 45 -23.72 13.11 17.81
N ILE A 46 -24.93 13.67 17.84
CA ILE A 46 -25.52 14.36 18.99
C ILE A 46 -26.90 13.78 19.27
N GLN A 47 -27.25 13.63 20.56
CA GLN A 47 -28.58 13.23 20.94
C GLN A 47 -29.54 14.41 20.83
N VAL A 48 -30.68 14.18 20.20
CA VAL A 48 -31.82 15.09 20.16
C VAL A 48 -32.94 14.45 20.99
N THR A 49 -33.50 15.20 21.93
CA THR A 49 -34.60 14.80 22.80
C THR A 49 -35.85 15.58 22.42
N VAL A 50 -36.90 14.86 22.06
CA VAL A 50 -38.18 15.43 21.69
C VAL A 50 -39.20 15.05 22.77
N LYS A 51 -39.87 16.04 23.34
CA LYS A 51 -40.90 15.85 24.34
C LYS A 51 -42.28 15.70 23.67
N ASP A 52 -43.24 15.13 24.37
CA ASP A 52 -44.60 14.86 23.86
C ASP A 52 -45.37 16.12 23.41
N ASP A 53 -45.00 17.30 23.96
CA ASP A 53 -45.61 18.59 23.60
C ASP A 53 -45.10 19.15 22.26
N VAL A 54 -44.08 18.54 21.69
CA VAL A 54 -43.53 18.91 20.39
C VAL A 54 -44.07 17.97 19.30
N HIS A 55 -44.97 18.47 18.47
CA HIS A 55 -45.46 17.70 17.33
C HIS A 55 -44.36 17.58 16.25
N ILE A 56 -44.01 16.32 15.92
CA ILE A 56 -43.00 16.00 14.90
C ILE A 56 -43.54 15.00 13.87
N PRO A 57 -43.03 15.03 12.64
CA PRO A 57 -43.37 13.99 11.64
C PRO A 57 -42.82 12.61 12.07
N ASP A 58 -43.32 11.53 11.44
CA ASP A 58 -42.71 10.20 11.62
C ASP A 58 -41.29 10.23 11.10
N VAL A 59 -40.33 9.97 11.99
CA VAL A 59 -38.89 10.01 11.69
C VAL A 59 -38.35 8.60 11.82
N ARG A 60 -37.65 8.12 10.78
CA ARG A 60 -37.02 6.78 10.77
C ARG A 60 -35.53 6.88 10.58
N ASN A 61 -34.84 5.76 10.79
CA ASN A 61 -33.39 5.67 10.60
C ASN A 61 -33.01 6.09 9.17
N GLU A 62 -31.89 6.79 9.07
CA GLU A 62 -31.30 7.34 7.85
C GLU A 62 -32.12 8.44 7.15
N TYR A 63 -33.27 8.86 7.70
CA TYR A 63 -33.94 10.08 7.24
C TYR A 63 -33.00 11.29 7.40
N VAL A 64 -33.04 12.19 6.45
CA VAL A 64 -32.36 13.49 6.54
C VAL A 64 -33.30 14.48 7.20
N ILE A 65 -32.89 15.02 8.33
CA ILE A 65 -33.72 15.94 9.11
C ILE A 65 -33.00 17.25 9.44
N GLN A 66 -33.80 18.29 9.63
CA GLN A 66 -33.41 19.51 10.31
C GLN A 66 -34.01 19.50 11.70
N VAL A 67 -33.21 19.86 12.70
CA VAL A 67 -33.62 19.99 14.09
C VAL A 67 -33.30 21.39 14.55
N LYS A 68 -34.29 22.11 15.07
CA LYS A 68 -34.11 23.35 15.82
C LYS A 68 -34.39 23.07 17.29
N GLY A 69 -33.47 23.52 18.16
CA GLY A 69 -33.64 23.27 19.60
C GLY A 69 -32.57 23.96 20.43
N GLN A 70 -32.72 23.82 21.74
CA GLN A 70 -31.80 24.41 22.71
C GLN A 70 -30.79 23.34 23.18
N VAL A 71 -29.51 23.71 23.27
CA VAL A 71 -28.48 22.88 23.87
C VAL A 71 -28.72 22.78 25.37
N ALA A 72 -28.83 21.56 25.88
CA ALA A 72 -29.03 21.27 27.29
C ALA A 72 -27.97 20.31 27.82
N LYS A 73 -27.78 20.32 29.14
CA LYS A 73 -26.94 19.32 29.81
C LYS A 73 -27.68 18.00 29.86
N LYS A 74 -27.01 16.91 29.57
CA LYS A 74 -27.57 15.58 29.62
C LYS A 74 -27.53 15.03 31.05
N ASP A 75 -28.61 14.43 31.50
CA ASP A 75 -28.70 13.84 32.86
C ASP A 75 -27.73 12.68 33.04
N VAL A 76 -27.63 11.81 32.02
CA VAL A 76 -26.68 10.67 32.02
C VAL A 76 -25.71 10.84 30.85
N PRO A 77 -24.46 11.30 31.12
CA PRO A 77 -23.45 11.47 30.10
C PRO A 77 -23.07 10.16 29.39
N ASN A 78 -22.77 10.25 28.09
CA ASN A 78 -22.25 9.13 27.30
C ASN A 78 -20.75 9.39 26.96
N PRO A 79 -19.79 8.76 27.67
CA PRO A 79 -18.36 9.02 27.46
C PRO A 79 -17.84 8.55 26.09
N LYS A 80 -18.62 7.75 25.34
CA LYS A 80 -18.26 7.28 24.00
C LYS A 80 -18.47 8.35 22.91
N LEU A 81 -19.20 9.42 23.20
CA LEU A 81 -19.48 10.48 22.24
C LEU A 81 -18.79 11.78 22.67
N LYS A 82 -18.21 12.51 21.73
CA LYS A 82 -17.62 13.82 21.97
C LYS A 82 -18.65 14.82 22.53
N THR A 83 -19.92 14.69 22.12
CA THR A 83 -21.06 15.49 22.54
C THR A 83 -21.84 14.84 23.69
N GLY A 84 -21.28 13.83 24.35
CA GLY A 84 -22.00 12.95 25.27
C GLY A 84 -22.48 13.60 26.55
N GLU A 85 -22.00 14.79 26.91
CA GLU A 85 -22.44 15.56 28.10
C GLU A 85 -23.63 16.47 27.81
N ILE A 86 -23.97 16.66 26.53
CA ILE A 86 -25.03 17.55 26.07
C ILE A 86 -26.06 16.83 25.19
N GLU A 87 -27.22 17.41 25.07
CA GLU A 87 -28.29 17.03 24.15
C GLU A 87 -28.98 18.26 23.58
N ILE A 88 -29.77 18.08 22.53
CA ILE A 88 -30.61 19.12 21.95
C ILE A 88 -32.06 18.88 22.39
N LEU A 89 -32.61 19.78 23.17
CA LEU A 89 -34.04 19.80 23.43
C LEU A 89 -34.73 20.41 22.20
N ALA A 90 -35.36 19.56 21.39
CA ALA A 90 -35.94 19.97 20.13
C ALA A 90 -37.21 20.80 20.35
N SER A 91 -37.31 21.93 19.64
CA SER A 91 -38.53 22.72 19.49
C SER A 91 -39.20 22.49 18.13
N GLU A 92 -38.43 22.02 17.13
CA GLU A 92 -38.93 21.76 15.79
C GLU A 92 -38.07 20.68 15.12
N VAL A 93 -38.73 19.75 14.42
CA VAL A 93 -38.08 18.73 13.59
C VAL A 93 -38.77 18.71 12.22
N VAL A 94 -37.99 18.89 11.17
CA VAL A 94 -38.45 18.87 9.78
C VAL A 94 -37.78 17.74 9.05
N VAL A 95 -38.55 16.86 8.42
CA VAL A 95 -38.00 15.85 7.48
C VAL A 95 -37.68 16.53 6.16
N ILE A 96 -36.42 16.50 5.78
CA ILE A 96 -35.91 17.03 4.50
C ILE A 96 -36.07 15.99 3.42
N ASN A 97 -35.70 14.73 3.75
CA ASN A 97 -35.80 13.61 2.84
C ASN A 97 -35.96 12.30 3.61
N GLU A 98 -36.80 11.44 3.09
CA GLU A 98 -37.04 10.09 3.65
C GLU A 98 -35.95 9.11 3.15
N ALA A 99 -35.86 7.97 3.82
CA ALA A 99 -35.00 6.87 3.42
C ALA A 99 -35.74 5.54 3.50
N MET A 100 -35.43 4.64 2.58
CA MET A 100 -35.80 3.23 2.70
C MET A 100 -34.89 2.55 3.73
N THR A 101 -35.30 1.36 4.17
CA THR A 101 -34.42 0.50 4.99
C THR A 101 -33.12 0.22 4.23
N THR A 102 -31.99 0.52 4.85
CA THR A 102 -30.68 0.35 4.22
C THR A 102 -30.29 -1.13 4.11
N PRO A 103 -29.63 -1.53 3.02
CA PRO A 103 -29.19 -2.92 2.81
C PRO A 103 -28.03 -3.35 3.72
N LEU A 104 -27.45 -2.41 4.47
CA LEU A 104 -26.42 -2.66 5.48
C LEU A 104 -26.64 -1.73 6.68
N ILE A 105 -26.19 -2.17 7.84
CA ILE A 105 -26.18 -1.34 9.05
C ILE A 105 -25.04 -0.34 8.93
N ILE A 106 -25.34 0.96 9.12
CA ILE A 106 -24.35 2.04 9.06
C ILE A 106 -23.70 2.21 10.43
N ASP A 107 -22.89 1.23 10.78
CA ASP A 107 -22.13 1.15 12.02
C ASP A 107 -20.76 0.52 11.74
N ASP A 108 -19.75 0.84 12.56
CA ASP A 108 -18.39 0.31 12.36
C ASP A 108 -18.30 -1.20 12.68
N GLU A 109 -19.23 -1.73 13.47
CA GLU A 109 -19.36 -3.16 13.78
C GLU A 109 -20.26 -3.93 12.79
N THR A 110 -20.54 -3.36 11.60
CA THR A 110 -21.37 -4.02 10.59
C THR A 110 -20.78 -5.37 10.17
N ASP A 111 -21.62 -6.39 10.05
CA ASP A 111 -21.29 -7.73 9.54
C ASP A 111 -21.48 -7.85 8.00
N ALA A 112 -21.80 -6.74 7.34
CA ALA A 112 -22.03 -6.72 5.90
C ALA A 112 -20.77 -7.14 5.12
N LEU A 113 -20.95 -8.12 4.24
CA LEU A 113 -19.89 -8.61 3.35
C LEU A 113 -19.33 -7.48 2.47
N GLU A 114 -18.08 -7.60 2.07
CA GLU A 114 -17.39 -6.58 1.26
C GLU A 114 -18.15 -6.26 -0.03
N ASP A 115 -18.70 -7.25 -0.73
CA ASP A 115 -19.45 -7.04 -1.97
C ASP A 115 -20.69 -6.15 -1.76
N VAL A 116 -21.40 -6.31 -0.64
CA VAL A 116 -22.55 -5.46 -0.28
C VAL A 116 -22.07 -4.04 0.05
N ARG A 117 -20.99 -3.91 0.81
CA ARG A 117 -20.37 -2.62 1.14
C ARG A 117 -19.86 -1.88 -0.10
N LEU A 118 -19.30 -2.59 -1.08
CA LEU A 118 -18.85 -2.00 -2.35
C LEU A 118 -20.02 -1.63 -3.26
N LYS A 119 -21.09 -2.43 -3.30
CA LYS A 119 -22.29 -2.13 -4.07
C LYS A 119 -23.01 -0.88 -3.56
N TYR A 120 -23.12 -0.75 -2.25
CA TYR A 120 -23.76 0.39 -1.58
C TYR A 120 -22.72 1.31 -0.93
N ARG A 121 -21.61 1.54 -1.63
CA ARG A 121 -20.45 2.27 -1.09
C ARG A 121 -20.78 3.64 -0.54
N TYR A 122 -21.71 4.36 -1.13
CA TYR A 122 -22.18 5.65 -0.63
C TYR A 122 -22.87 5.56 0.76
N LEU A 123 -23.40 4.40 1.15
CA LEU A 123 -23.89 4.14 2.50
C LEU A 123 -22.75 3.72 3.44
N ASP A 124 -21.86 2.83 2.99
CA ASP A 124 -20.69 2.41 3.76
C ASP A 124 -19.80 3.62 4.13
N LEU A 125 -19.70 4.62 3.24
CA LEU A 125 -18.98 5.89 3.50
C LEU A 125 -19.62 6.78 4.59
N ARG A 126 -20.84 6.48 5.05
CA ARG A 126 -21.45 7.17 6.21
C ARG A 126 -20.85 6.69 7.54
N ARG A 127 -20.19 5.54 7.57
CA ARG A 127 -19.57 5.00 8.78
C ARG A 127 -18.41 5.87 9.24
N PRO A 128 -18.28 6.12 10.56
CA PRO A 128 -17.23 6.97 11.11
C PRO A 128 -15.81 6.54 10.71
N THR A 129 -15.52 5.22 10.76
CA THR A 129 -14.23 4.64 10.37
C THR A 129 -13.90 4.95 8.92
N MET A 130 -14.87 4.80 8.01
CA MET A 130 -14.66 5.07 6.58
C MET A 130 -14.40 6.56 6.31
N GLN A 131 -15.17 7.43 6.96
CA GLN A 131 -14.92 8.88 6.90
C GLN A 131 -13.58 9.26 7.51
N GLY A 132 -13.17 8.60 8.59
CA GLY A 132 -11.86 8.77 9.22
C GLY A 132 -10.73 8.51 8.22
N LYS A 133 -10.78 7.39 7.50
CA LYS A 133 -9.78 7.01 6.49
C LYS A 133 -9.68 8.04 5.35
N LEU A 134 -10.80 8.54 4.84
CA LEU A 134 -10.79 9.61 3.82
C LEU A 134 -10.25 10.94 4.36
N LYS A 135 -10.53 11.28 5.62
CA LYS A 135 -9.96 12.45 6.28
C LYS A 135 -8.45 12.30 6.47
N THR A 136 -7.97 11.10 6.83
CA THR A 136 -6.54 10.77 6.90
C THR A 136 -5.86 11.00 5.55
N ARG A 137 -6.44 10.48 4.45
CA ARG A 137 -5.96 10.73 3.09
C ARG A 137 -5.84 12.22 2.77
N ALA A 138 -6.87 13.00 3.08
CA ALA A 138 -6.87 14.45 2.84
C ALA A 138 -5.81 15.19 3.67
N LYS A 139 -5.53 14.72 4.89
CA LYS A 139 -4.45 15.28 5.72
C LYS A 139 -3.07 14.98 5.15
N ILE A 140 -2.84 13.75 4.65
CA ILE A 140 -1.57 13.38 4.00
C ILE A 140 -1.30 14.30 2.81
N VAL A 141 -2.28 14.47 1.93
CA VAL A 141 -2.16 15.37 0.75
C VAL A 141 -1.83 16.78 1.18
N ARG A 142 -2.53 17.32 2.19
CA ARG A 142 -2.27 18.67 2.70
C ARG A 142 -0.85 18.81 3.25
N ALA A 143 -0.40 17.86 4.08
CA ALA A 143 0.95 17.87 4.63
C ALA A 143 2.02 17.79 3.53
N ALA A 144 1.75 17.04 2.45
CA ALA A 144 2.63 16.95 1.30
C ALA A 144 2.72 18.29 0.55
N HIS A 145 1.59 18.94 0.24
CA HIS A 145 1.58 20.28 -0.38
C HIS A 145 2.35 21.30 0.48
N GLU A 146 2.02 21.39 1.77
CA GLU A 146 2.68 22.34 2.66
C GLU A 146 4.20 22.13 2.75
N TYR A 147 4.65 20.87 2.77
CA TYR A 147 6.07 20.57 2.83
C TYR A 147 6.78 20.88 1.51
N LEU A 148 6.22 20.40 0.39
CA LEU A 148 6.85 20.53 -0.91
C LEU A 148 6.87 21.99 -1.38
N ASP A 149 5.79 22.75 -1.18
CA ASP A 149 5.74 24.17 -1.49
C ASP A 149 6.79 24.95 -0.68
N ALA A 150 6.97 24.62 0.61
CA ALA A 150 7.99 25.24 1.48
C ALA A 150 9.44 24.91 1.07
N HIS A 151 9.63 23.90 0.19
CA HIS A 151 10.93 23.48 -0.33
C HIS A 151 11.08 23.80 -1.83
N ASP A 152 10.35 24.80 -2.33
CA ASP A 152 10.42 25.32 -3.69
C ASP A 152 10.03 24.32 -4.80
N PHE A 153 9.20 23.31 -4.49
CA PHE A 153 8.63 22.45 -5.49
C PHE A 153 7.44 23.10 -6.20
N ILE A 154 7.30 22.82 -7.47
CA ILE A 154 6.19 23.29 -8.30
C ILE A 154 5.28 22.11 -8.64
N GLU A 155 3.98 22.23 -8.31
CA GLU A 155 2.99 21.24 -8.72
C GLU A 155 2.67 21.42 -10.20
N VAL A 156 2.84 20.35 -11.00
CA VAL A 156 2.56 20.37 -12.44
C VAL A 156 1.77 19.14 -12.82
N GLU A 157 0.60 19.34 -13.44
CA GLU A 157 -0.19 18.26 -14.00
C GLU A 157 0.42 17.76 -15.31
N THR A 158 0.52 16.43 -15.44
CA THR A 158 0.97 15.76 -16.66
C THR A 158 -0.22 15.13 -17.39
N PRO A 159 -0.13 14.88 -18.71
CA PRO A 159 -1.24 14.32 -19.48
C PRO A 159 -1.70 12.95 -18.97
N ILE A 160 -3.02 12.73 -18.95
CA ILE A 160 -3.65 11.43 -18.72
C ILE A 160 -3.79 10.63 -20.03
N LEU A 161 -4.00 11.30 -21.16
CA LEU A 161 -4.01 10.67 -22.47
C LEU A 161 -2.61 10.75 -23.07
N THR A 162 -1.86 9.64 -23.00
CA THR A 162 -0.45 9.60 -23.38
C THR A 162 -0.18 8.56 -24.48
N LEU A 163 1.09 8.44 -24.86
CA LEU A 163 1.58 7.34 -25.68
C LEU A 163 1.79 6.10 -24.78
N SER A 164 1.50 4.91 -25.32
CA SER A 164 1.83 3.65 -24.65
C SER A 164 3.34 3.50 -24.47
N THR A 165 3.76 3.37 -23.23
CA THR A 165 5.17 3.22 -22.84
C THR A 165 5.31 2.09 -21.82
N PRO A 166 6.11 1.05 -22.09
CA PRO A 166 6.22 -0.09 -21.19
C PRO A 166 7.03 0.29 -19.93
N GLU A 167 6.35 0.35 -18.78
CA GLU A 167 6.95 0.61 -17.46
C GLU A 167 6.82 -0.58 -16.49
N GLY A 168 6.56 -1.80 -17.01
CA GLY A 168 6.46 -3.02 -16.21
C GLY A 168 5.07 -3.65 -16.13
N ALA A 169 3.99 -2.87 -16.06
CA ALA A 169 2.61 -3.35 -16.15
C ALA A 169 2.06 -3.24 -17.59
N ARG A 170 0.87 -3.77 -17.84
CA ARG A 170 0.13 -3.50 -19.08
C ARG A 170 -0.57 -2.16 -18.98
N ASP A 171 -0.68 -1.48 -20.13
CA ASP A 171 -1.38 -0.21 -20.24
C ASP A 171 -2.88 -0.40 -20.44
N TYR A 172 -3.69 0.46 -19.82
CA TYR A 172 -5.06 0.68 -20.27
C TYR A 172 -5.04 1.58 -21.50
N VAL A 173 -5.71 1.18 -22.58
CA VAL A 173 -5.74 1.92 -23.84
C VAL A 173 -7.12 2.51 -24.12
N VAL A 174 -7.13 3.72 -24.69
CA VAL A 174 -8.33 4.48 -25.05
C VAL A 174 -8.30 4.77 -26.55
N PRO A 175 -9.28 4.31 -27.33
CA PRO A 175 -9.28 4.54 -28.77
C PRO A 175 -9.50 6.02 -29.11
N SER A 176 -8.84 6.49 -30.18
CA SER A 176 -9.02 7.84 -30.71
C SER A 176 -10.15 7.88 -31.76
N ARG A 177 -11.16 8.70 -31.52
CA ARG A 177 -12.23 8.94 -32.48
C ARG A 177 -11.74 9.67 -33.74
N ILE A 178 -10.75 10.58 -33.59
CA ILE A 178 -10.24 11.40 -34.67
C ILE A 178 -9.21 10.66 -35.53
N HIS A 179 -8.39 9.81 -34.88
CA HIS A 179 -7.34 9.03 -35.52
C HIS A 179 -7.69 7.55 -35.46
N HIS A 180 -8.50 7.09 -36.43
CA HIS A 180 -8.95 5.69 -36.47
C HIS A 180 -7.76 4.74 -36.51
N GLY A 181 -7.85 3.66 -35.68
CA GLY A 181 -6.78 2.69 -35.53
C GLY A 181 -5.63 3.12 -34.59
N SER A 182 -5.70 4.35 -34.06
CA SER A 182 -4.75 4.86 -33.06
C SER A 182 -5.38 4.92 -31.68
N PHE A 183 -4.55 4.71 -30.64
CA PHE A 183 -4.98 4.66 -29.24
C PHE A 183 -4.11 5.57 -28.39
N TYR A 184 -4.72 6.21 -27.42
CA TYR A 184 -4.03 6.75 -26.27
C TYR A 184 -3.84 5.64 -25.24
N ALA A 185 -2.83 5.75 -24.38
CA ALA A 185 -2.68 4.96 -23.17
C ALA A 185 -2.91 5.81 -21.93
N LEU A 186 -3.44 5.21 -20.87
CA LEU A 186 -3.47 5.84 -19.56
C LEU A 186 -2.11 5.62 -18.87
N PRO A 187 -1.52 6.64 -18.21
CA PRO A 187 -0.16 6.58 -17.71
C PRO A 187 -0.04 5.62 -16.52
N GLN A 188 0.99 4.78 -16.55
CA GLN A 188 1.36 3.94 -15.39
C GLN A 188 1.98 4.78 -14.26
N SER A 189 2.66 5.86 -14.63
CA SER A 189 3.18 6.92 -13.79
C SER A 189 3.54 8.13 -14.69
N PRO A 190 3.81 9.33 -14.13
CA PRO A 190 4.30 10.46 -14.91
C PRO A 190 5.80 10.39 -15.25
N GLN A 191 6.42 9.20 -15.25
CA GLN A 191 7.87 9.00 -15.27
C GLN A 191 8.60 9.76 -16.39
N LEU A 192 8.13 9.70 -17.63
CA LEU A 192 8.79 10.39 -18.75
C LEU A 192 8.57 11.90 -18.69
N PHE A 193 7.37 12.33 -18.34
CA PHE A 193 7.03 13.76 -18.29
C PHE A 193 7.78 14.49 -17.19
N LYS A 194 7.91 13.90 -15.99
CA LYS A 194 8.65 14.54 -14.92
C LYS A 194 10.14 14.71 -15.24
N GLN A 195 10.75 13.75 -15.94
CA GLN A 195 12.12 13.89 -16.44
C GLN A 195 12.22 14.97 -17.53
N LEU A 196 11.23 15.08 -18.44
CA LEU A 196 11.17 16.17 -19.40
C LEU A 196 11.04 17.55 -18.73
N LEU A 197 10.31 17.64 -17.59
CA LEU A 197 10.25 18.88 -16.80
C LEU A 197 11.61 19.25 -16.18
N MET A 198 12.44 18.26 -15.82
CA MET A 198 13.81 18.53 -15.39
C MET A 198 14.67 19.05 -16.53
N ILE A 199 14.56 18.46 -17.74
CA ILE A 199 15.21 18.96 -18.96
C ILE A 199 14.69 20.36 -19.32
N GLY A 200 13.40 20.61 -19.05
CA GLY A 200 12.77 21.94 -19.21
C GLY A 200 13.21 22.99 -18.18
N GLY A 201 14.08 22.63 -17.22
CA GLY A 201 14.66 23.57 -16.26
C GLY A 201 13.79 23.87 -15.04
N LEU A 202 12.81 23.01 -14.72
CA LEU A 202 11.92 23.21 -13.57
C LEU A 202 12.60 22.93 -12.23
N GLU A 203 13.61 22.08 -12.23
CA GLU A 203 14.46 21.65 -11.11
C GLU A 203 13.75 20.91 -9.96
N ARG A 204 12.57 21.32 -9.55
CA ARG A 204 11.79 20.68 -8.47
C ARG A 204 10.32 20.58 -8.86
N TYR A 205 9.88 19.37 -9.11
CA TYR A 205 8.52 19.03 -9.53
C TYR A 205 7.86 18.11 -8.53
N TYR A 206 6.56 18.27 -8.33
CA TYR A 206 5.71 17.24 -7.76
C TYR A 206 4.31 17.23 -8.38
N GLN A 207 3.58 16.14 -8.16
CA GLN A 207 2.18 16.00 -8.58
C GLN A 207 1.47 14.98 -7.68
N ILE A 208 0.22 15.24 -7.33
CA ILE A 208 -0.69 14.22 -6.81
C ILE A 208 -1.29 13.48 -8.01
N ALA A 209 -0.54 12.51 -8.53
CA ALA A 209 -0.74 11.89 -9.83
C ALA A 209 -1.70 10.70 -9.79
N ARG A 210 -2.66 10.66 -10.74
CA ARG A 210 -3.43 9.44 -11.02
C ARG A 210 -2.64 8.52 -11.93
N CYS A 211 -2.54 7.25 -11.51
CA CYS A 211 -1.80 6.20 -12.19
C CYS A 211 -2.71 5.00 -12.49
N PHE A 212 -2.42 4.28 -13.56
CA PHE A 212 -3.25 3.18 -14.07
C PHE A 212 -2.37 2.00 -14.45
N ARG A 213 -2.64 0.81 -13.92
CA ARG A 213 -1.89 -0.42 -14.24
C ARG A 213 -2.84 -1.59 -14.39
N ASP A 214 -2.80 -2.24 -15.54
CA ASP A 214 -3.56 -3.48 -15.78
C ASP A 214 -2.72 -4.68 -15.31
N GLU A 215 -2.84 -5.00 -14.05
CA GLU A 215 -2.15 -6.10 -13.38
C GLU A 215 -3.05 -6.84 -12.39
N ASP A 216 -2.61 -8.00 -11.91
CA ASP A 216 -3.35 -8.78 -10.93
C ASP A 216 -3.54 -8.02 -9.62
N LEU A 217 -4.79 -7.94 -9.16
CA LEU A 217 -5.13 -7.22 -7.94
C LEU A 217 -4.85 -8.04 -6.69
N ARG A 218 -4.46 -7.33 -5.63
CA ARG A 218 -4.18 -7.86 -4.29
C ARG A 218 -4.85 -6.96 -3.25
N ALA A 219 -4.69 -7.31 -1.98
CA ALA A 219 -5.22 -6.51 -0.88
C ALA A 219 -4.66 -5.06 -0.85
N ASP A 220 -3.44 -4.87 -1.36
CA ASP A 220 -2.70 -3.61 -1.39
C ASP A 220 -2.53 -3.02 -2.81
N ARG A 221 -3.30 -3.49 -3.81
CA ARG A 221 -3.24 -3.02 -5.21
C ARG A 221 -4.60 -2.69 -5.78
N GLN A 222 -4.65 -1.65 -6.62
CA GLN A 222 -5.80 -1.22 -7.40
C GLN A 222 -5.36 -0.90 -8.83
N PRO A 223 -6.25 -1.09 -9.84
CA PRO A 223 -5.91 -0.81 -11.23
C PRO A 223 -5.75 0.68 -11.51
N ASP A 224 -6.42 1.51 -10.72
CA ASP A 224 -6.30 2.96 -10.71
C ASP A 224 -6.00 3.45 -9.28
N PHE A 225 -4.89 4.13 -9.10
CA PHE A 225 -4.37 4.55 -7.80
C PHE A 225 -3.73 5.94 -7.88
N THR A 226 -3.29 6.46 -6.74
CA THR A 226 -2.71 7.81 -6.67
C THR A 226 -1.31 7.75 -6.07
N GLN A 227 -0.39 8.53 -6.65
CA GLN A 227 0.95 8.74 -6.12
C GLN A 227 1.16 10.21 -5.75
N ILE A 228 2.00 10.44 -4.72
CA ILE A 228 2.71 11.71 -4.55
C ILE A 228 4.00 11.52 -5.35
N ASP A 229 4.04 12.06 -6.55
CA ASP A 229 5.16 11.89 -7.48
C ASP A 229 6.07 13.11 -7.45
N ILE A 230 7.39 12.89 -7.36
CA ILE A 230 8.39 13.92 -7.09
C ILE A 230 9.60 13.69 -7.99
N GLU A 231 10.18 14.77 -8.54
CA GLU A 231 11.44 14.74 -9.28
C GLU A 231 12.27 16.00 -8.99
N THR A 232 13.60 15.84 -8.92
CA THR A 232 14.54 16.91 -8.62
C THR A 232 15.76 16.87 -9.55
N SER A 233 16.31 18.04 -9.89
CA SER A 233 17.60 18.18 -10.57
C SER A 233 18.71 18.52 -9.60
N PHE A 234 19.95 18.13 -9.94
CA PHE A 234 21.20 18.51 -9.25
C PHE A 234 21.31 18.04 -7.80
N LEU A 235 20.45 17.13 -7.33
CA LEU A 235 20.60 16.49 -6.04
C LEU A 235 21.20 15.08 -6.20
N ASP A 236 22.03 14.70 -5.24
CA ASP A 236 22.48 13.32 -5.08
C ASP A 236 21.47 12.46 -4.31
N GLU A 237 21.76 11.17 -4.18
CA GLU A 237 20.88 10.22 -3.48
C GLU A 237 20.67 10.62 -2.02
N ASP A 238 21.74 10.96 -1.29
CA ASP A 238 21.65 11.33 0.13
C ASP A 238 20.79 12.58 0.35
N GLN A 239 20.92 13.55 -0.54
CA GLN A 239 20.14 14.80 -0.49
C GLN A 239 18.64 14.52 -0.76
N ILE A 240 18.34 13.66 -1.75
CA ILE A 240 16.96 13.27 -2.03
C ILE A 240 16.36 12.50 -0.84
N LEU A 241 17.07 11.51 -0.30
CA LEU A 241 16.57 10.73 0.84
C LEU A 241 16.34 11.63 2.06
N THR A 242 17.25 12.55 2.38
CA THR A 242 17.12 13.50 3.49
C THR A 242 15.88 14.40 3.32
N LEU A 243 15.64 14.89 2.11
CA LEU A 243 14.48 15.72 1.80
C LEU A 243 13.18 14.93 1.98
N MET A 244 13.13 13.69 1.51
CA MET A 244 11.96 12.82 1.64
C MET A 244 11.72 12.36 3.08
N GLU A 245 12.76 12.16 3.86
CA GLU A 245 12.64 11.91 5.31
C GLU A 245 11.95 13.08 6.03
N GLY A 246 12.25 14.31 5.65
CA GLY A 246 11.57 15.49 6.15
C GLY A 246 10.07 15.52 5.80
N LEU A 247 9.72 15.14 4.56
CA LEU A 247 8.32 14.98 4.14
C LEU A 247 7.60 13.93 4.99
N LEU A 248 8.19 12.76 5.16
CA LEU A 248 7.61 11.69 5.98
C LEU A 248 7.43 12.13 7.44
N LYS A 249 8.43 12.80 8.02
CA LYS A 249 8.35 13.32 9.38
C LYS A 249 7.16 14.26 9.54
N LYS A 250 6.96 15.19 8.59
CA LYS A 250 5.79 16.10 8.61
C LYS A 250 4.48 15.32 8.46
N VAL A 251 4.40 14.39 7.52
CA VAL A 251 3.19 13.59 7.30
C VAL A 251 2.80 12.80 8.56
N PHE A 252 3.75 12.10 9.18
CA PHE A 252 3.48 11.31 10.39
C PHE A 252 3.05 12.22 11.56
N LYS A 253 3.73 13.36 11.72
CA LYS A 253 3.39 14.31 12.79
C LYS A 253 2.00 14.91 12.61
N ASP A 254 1.68 15.43 11.43
CA ASP A 254 0.43 16.17 11.18
C ASP A 254 -0.79 15.26 11.10
N VAL A 255 -0.60 14.00 10.68
CA VAL A 255 -1.71 13.08 10.43
C VAL A 255 -2.09 12.27 11.67
N ILE A 256 -1.10 11.71 12.37
CA ILE A 256 -1.30 10.79 13.51
C ILE A 256 -0.55 11.20 14.77
N ASP A 257 0.05 12.41 14.82
CA ASP A 257 0.85 12.94 15.93
C ASP A 257 1.97 11.99 16.37
N HIS A 258 2.65 11.36 15.41
CA HIS A 258 3.76 10.45 15.64
C HIS A 258 5.07 11.07 15.19
N ASP A 259 6.07 11.10 16.09
CA ASP A 259 7.41 11.58 15.78
C ASP A 259 8.30 10.43 15.29
N ILE A 260 8.82 10.53 14.08
CA ILE A 260 9.81 9.59 13.55
C ILE A 260 11.23 10.11 13.81
N VAL A 261 12.12 9.17 14.13
CA VAL A 261 13.54 9.47 14.39
C VAL A 261 14.31 9.49 13.08
N LEU A 262 15.05 10.54 12.83
CA LEU A 262 15.89 10.72 11.64
C LEU A 262 17.39 10.73 12.02
N PRO A 263 18.29 10.32 11.10
CA PRO A 263 18.03 9.77 9.79
C PRO A 263 17.46 8.36 9.85
N LEU A 264 16.71 7.95 8.81
CA LEU A 264 16.20 6.58 8.71
C LEU A 264 17.34 5.59 8.44
N ARG A 265 17.19 4.38 8.93
CA ARG A 265 18.08 3.25 8.65
C ARG A 265 18.10 2.93 7.17
N ARG A 266 19.28 2.56 6.65
CA ARG A 266 19.43 2.04 5.28
C ARG A 266 19.86 0.58 5.34
N LEU A 267 19.19 -0.27 4.57
CA LEU A 267 19.56 -1.66 4.31
C LEU A 267 19.90 -1.81 2.83
N LYS A 268 20.96 -2.52 2.52
CA LYS A 268 21.18 -2.95 1.13
C LYS A 268 20.16 -4.01 0.75
N TYR A 269 19.77 -4.05 -0.52
CA TYR A 269 18.85 -5.06 -1.04
C TYR A 269 19.26 -6.49 -0.65
N ASP A 270 20.54 -6.83 -0.84
CA ASP A 270 21.04 -8.16 -0.48
C ASP A 270 20.96 -8.45 1.01
N GLU A 271 21.18 -7.45 1.88
CA GLU A 271 21.03 -7.61 3.32
C GLU A 271 19.57 -7.81 3.69
N ALA A 272 18.66 -7.02 3.12
CA ALA A 272 17.23 -7.15 3.35
C ALA A 272 16.72 -8.55 2.93
N LEU A 273 17.12 -9.01 1.75
CA LEU A 273 16.78 -10.33 1.26
C LEU A 273 17.38 -11.44 2.11
N ASN A 274 18.65 -11.35 2.45
CA ASN A 274 19.36 -12.39 3.20
C ASN A 274 18.90 -12.54 4.65
N ARG A 275 18.54 -11.44 5.33
CA ARG A 275 18.13 -11.45 6.75
C ARG A 275 16.62 -11.61 6.94
N TYR A 276 15.84 -11.02 6.07
CA TYR A 276 14.38 -10.93 6.27
C TYR A 276 13.58 -11.67 5.21
N GLY A 277 14.24 -12.11 4.13
CA GLY A 277 13.59 -12.82 3.03
C GLY A 277 12.64 -11.94 2.21
N SER A 278 12.91 -10.63 2.13
CA SER A 278 12.08 -9.66 1.43
C SER A 278 12.87 -8.42 1.07
N ASP A 279 12.57 -7.82 -0.06
CA ASP A 279 12.99 -6.48 -0.50
C ASP A 279 12.29 -5.35 0.27
N LYS A 280 11.22 -5.67 0.99
CA LYS A 280 10.43 -4.77 1.85
C LYS A 280 10.19 -5.39 3.22
N PRO A 281 11.25 -5.49 4.04
CA PRO A 281 11.19 -6.21 5.30
C PRO A 281 10.35 -5.47 6.36
N ASP A 282 9.51 -6.21 7.09
CA ASP A 282 8.97 -5.74 8.37
C ASP A 282 9.96 -6.09 9.47
N THR A 283 10.62 -5.09 10.03
CA THR A 283 11.67 -5.27 11.02
C THR A 283 11.22 -4.97 12.46
N ARG A 284 9.88 -4.84 12.69
CA ARG A 284 9.29 -4.67 14.03
C ARG A 284 9.38 -5.93 14.91
N PHE A 285 9.75 -7.06 14.32
CA PHE A 285 9.93 -8.34 15.01
C PHE A 285 11.16 -9.08 14.47
N GLY A 286 11.69 -10.01 15.24
CA GLY A 286 12.83 -10.84 14.86
C GLY A 286 12.54 -11.90 13.80
N LEU A 287 12.85 -13.15 14.09
CA LEU A 287 12.73 -14.32 13.21
C LEU A 287 13.60 -14.18 11.94
N GLU A 288 14.82 -13.63 12.10
CA GLU A 288 15.72 -13.44 10.96
C GLU A 288 16.16 -14.78 10.34
N LEU A 289 16.29 -14.79 9.03
CA LEU A 289 16.85 -15.91 8.28
C LEU A 289 18.35 -16.04 8.58
N LYS A 290 18.82 -17.26 8.80
CA LYS A 290 20.24 -17.55 8.94
C LYS A 290 20.69 -18.55 7.88
N ASP A 291 21.91 -18.34 7.35
CA ASP A 291 22.53 -19.29 6.43
C ASP A 291 23.00 -20.53 7.22
N VAL A 292 22.51 -21.69 6.82
CA VAL A 292 22.83 -22.98 7.42
C VAL A 292 23.52 -23.92 6.45
N THR A 293 23.86 -23.45 5.23
CA THR A 293 24.43 -24.25 4.16
C THR A 293 25.65 -25.05 4.61
N SER A 294 26.58 -24.44 5.33
CA SER A 294 27.82 -25.08 5.79
C SER A 294 27.60 -26.18 6.84
N ILE A 295 26.45 -26.16 7.52
CA ILE A 295 26.07 -27.18 8.52
C ILE A 295 25.34 -28.32 7.79
N VAL A 296 24.28 -27.99 7.05
CA VAL A 296 23.39 -29.01 6.48
C VAL A 296 24.04 -29.78 5.32
N SER A 297 25.01 -29.18 4.61
CA SER A 297 25.79 -29.87 3.56
C SER A 297 26.65 -31.03 4.09
N LYS A 298 26.92 -31.10 5.39
CA LYS A 298 27.62 -32.21 6.04
C LYS A 298 26.70 -33.37 6.39
N THR A 299 25.39 -33.17 6.32
CA THR A 299 24.39 -34.22 6.59
C THR A 299 24.24 -35.13 5.39
N SER A 300 23.65 -36.31 5.60
CA SER A 300 23.33 -37.25 4.51
C SER A 300 21.96 -37.00 3.86
N PHE A 301 21.29 -35.87 4.13
CA PHE A 301 19.97 -35.57 3.61
C PHE A 301 20.02 -35.13 2.13
N PRO A 302 19.37 -35.86 1.21
CA PRO A 302 19.54 -35.63 -0.24
C PRO A 302 19.19 -34.20 -0.70
N LEU A 303 18.17 -33.58 -0.12
CA LEU A 303 17.76 -32.22 -0.47
C LEU A 303 18.90 -31.21 -0.25
N PHE A 304 19.63 -31.34 0.85
CA PHE A 304 20.72 -30.43 1.17
C PHE A 304 21.91 -30.61 0.23
N ASN A 305 22.24 -31.85 -0.13
CA ASN A 305 23.36 -32.17 -1.01
C ASN A 305 23.12 -31.78 -2.47
N SER A 306 21.85 -31.62 -2.88
CA SER A 306 21.47 -31.21 -4.22
C SER A 306 21.19 -29.71 -4.37
N SER A 307 21.33 -28.93 -3.28
CA SER A 307 21.01 -27.52 -3.23
C SER A 307 22.22 -26.67 -2.96
N ALA A 308 22.35 -25.53 -3.68
CA ALA A 308 23.44 -24.60 -3.51
C ALA A 308 23.26 -23.71 -2.27
N TYR A 309 22.02 -23.45 -1.88
CA TYR A 309 21.68 -22.54 -0.76
C TYR A 309 20.74 -23.19 0.21
N SER A 310 21.00 -23.03 1.51
CA SER A 310 20.13 -23.48 2.59
C SER A 310 20.05 -22.41 3.65
N LYS A 311 18.83 -21.97 3.98
CA LYS A 311 18.56 -21.02 5.08
C LYS A 311 17.53 -21.55 6.02
N ALA A 312 17.52 -21.02 7.23
CA ALA A 312 16.59 -21.43 8.28
C ALA A 312 16.01 -20.23 9.03
N ILE A 313 14.82 -20.45 9.60
CA ILE A 313 14.19 -19.58 10.60
C ILE A 313 13.81 -20.39 11.82
N VAL A 314 13.77 -19.73 12.99
CA VAL A 314 13.26 -20.31 14.24
C VAL A 314 11.94 -19.66 14.58
N ILE A 315 10.95 -20.48 14.86
CA ILE A 315 9.63 -20.04 15.34
C ILE A 315 9.49 -20.47 16.81
N PRO A 316 9.44 -19.52 17.75
CA PRO A 316 9.51 -19.84 19.17
C PRO A 316 8.23 -20.47 19.70
N GLY A 317 8.37 -21.48 20.56
CA GLY A 317 7.33 -22.02 21.42
C GLY A 317 6.16 -22.71 20.74
N ILE A 318 6.30 -23.21 19.48
CA ILE A 318 5.20 -23.84 18.74
C ILE A 318 5.41 -25.31 18.38
N ALA A 319 6.53 -25.92 18.78
CA ALA A 319 6.84 -27.30 18.39
C ALA A 319 5.73 -28.28 18.77
N ASP A 320 5.21 -28.20 19.98
CA ASP A 320 4.17 -29.12 20.48
C ASP A 320 2.79 -28.86 19.84
N ARG A 321 2.52 -27.63 19.45
CA ARG A 321 1.27 -27.25 18.78
C ARG A 321 1.28 -27.54 17.27
N THR A 322 2.44 -27.84 16.69
CA THR A 322 2.58 -28.09 15.25
C THR A 322 2.38 -29.59 14.98
N SER A 323 1.21 -29.93 14.47
CA SER A 323 0.86 -31.29 14.00
C SER A 323 1.42 -31.55 12.60
N ARG A 324 1.42 -32.84 12.15
CA ARG A 324 1.77 -33.21 10.78
C ARG A 324 0.87 -32.51 9.76
N LYS A 325 -0.43 -32.40 10.07
CA LYS A 325 -1.39 -31.69 9.20
C LYS A 325 -1.01 -30.23 9.00
N ASN A 326 -0.59 -29.53 10.09
CA ASN A 326 -0.13 -28.14 9.98
C ASN A 326 1.12 -28.02 9.09
N ILE A 327 2.04 -29.00 9.15
CA ILE A 327 3.23 -29.01 8.28
C ILE A 327 2.83 -29.21 6.81
N ASP A 328 1.89 -30.11 6.52
CA ASP A 328 1.40 -30.35 5.16
C ASP A 328 0.68 -29.11 4.60
N GLU A 329 -0.14 -28.44 5.40
CA GLU A 329 -0.77 -27.15 5.04
C GLU A 329 0.26 -26.06 4.77
N LEU A 330 1.30 -25.98 5.60
CA LEU A 330 2.40 -25.04 5.45
C LEU A 330 3.18 -25.28 4.15
N GLN A 331 3.38 -26.55 3.76
CA GLN A 331 4.03 -26.90 2.49
C GLN A 331 3.20 -26.45 1.28
N LEU A 332 1.87 -26.58 1.34
CA LEU A 332 0.98 -26.11 0.27
C LEU A 332 1.01 -24.56 0.16
N GLU A 333 1.10 -23.88 1.29
CA GLU A 333 1.19 -22.42 1.33
C GLU A 333 2.53 -21.93 0.78
N ALA A 334 3.63 -22.54 1.19
CA ALA A 334 4.99 -22.15 0.76
C ALA A 334 5.20 -22.28 -0.76
N LYS A 335 4.52 -23.21 -1.43
CA LYS A 335 4.54 -23.33 -2.90
C LYS A 335 4.08 -22.05 -3.61
N LYS A 336 3.15 -21.28 -3.01
CA LYS A 336 2.70 -19.99 -3.56
C LYS A 336 3.83 -18.97 -3.65
N PHE A 337 4.87 -19.16 -2.83
CA PHE A 337 6.06 -18.32 -2.77
C PHE A 337 7.28 -18.96 -3.45
N ARG A 338 7.05 -19.87 -4.42
CA ARG A 338 8.09 -20.59 -5.18
C ARG A 338 9.02 -21.45 -4.32
N LEU A 339 8.64 -21.76 -3.08
CA LEU A 339 9.37 -22.68 -2.22
C LEU A 339 8.80 -24.09 -2.41
N SER A 340 9.50 -24.92 -3.18
CA SER A 340 9.03 -26.24 -3.55
C SER A 340 9.09 -27.25 -2.40
N SER A 341 10.08 -27.10 -1.51
CA SER A 341 10.25 -28.00 -0.36
C SER A 341 11.03 -27.32 0.76
N PHE A 342 10.71 -27.71 1.98
CA PHE A 342 11.45 -27.36 3.19
C PHE A 342 11.29 -28.50 4.20
N ILE A 343 12.14 -28.53 5.21
CA ILE A 343 12.03 -29.44 6.34
C ILE A 343 11.67 -28.68 7.60
N VAL A 344 11.00 -29.38 8.50
CA VAL A 344 10.61 -28.89 9.83
C VAL A 344 11.23 -29.78 10.88
N LEU A 345 11.95 -29.17 11.80
CA LEU A 345 12.56 -29.81 12.97
C LEU A 345 11.99 -29.20 14.25
N LYS A 346 11.63 -30.03 15.19
CA LYS A 346 11.21 -29.63 16.54
C LYS A 346 12.39 -29.71 17.47
N VAL A 347 12.51 -28.78 18.40
CA VAL A 347 13.53 -28.82 19.44
C VAL A 347 12.90 -29.33 20.74
N LYS A 348 13.35 -30.50 21.21
CA LYS A 348 12.90 -31.11 22.46
C LYS A 348 14.08 -31.64 23.25
N ASN A 349 14.14 -31.37 24.54
CA ASN A 349 15.24 -31.78 25.43
C ASN A 349 16.62 -31.47 24.84
N ASN A 350 16.76 -30.28 24.19
CA ASN A 350 17.96 -29.85 23.47
C ASN A 350 18.37 -30.80 22.33
N ARG A 351 17.43 -31.51 21.73
CA ARG A 351 17.64 -32.40 20.58
C ARG A 351 16.68 -32.05 19.45
N LEU A 352 17.09 -32.40 18.25
CA LEU A 352 16.26 -32.26 17.05
C LEU A 352 15.32 -33.48 16.94
N GLU A 353 14.03 -33.21 16.71
CA GLU A 353 13.01 -34.22 16.41
C GLU A 353 12.33 -33.91 15.06
N GLY A 354 11.93 -34.92 14.33
CA GLY A 354 11.24 -34.81 13.05
C GLY A 354 11.76 -35.80 12.02
N SER A 355 11.12 -35.85 10.85
CA SER A 355 11.46 -36.85 9.81
C SER A 355 12.90 -36.71 9.28
N ALA A 356 13.45 -35.51 9.27
CA ALA A 356 14.81 -35.23 8.81
C ALA A 356 15.85 -35.26 9.96
N ALA A 357 15.46 -35.30 11.23
CA ALA A 357 16.38 -35.27 12.37
C ALA A 357 17.41 -36.40 12.34
N LYS A 358 17.02 -37.59 11.88
CA LYS A 358 17.88 -38.78 11.75
C LYS A 358 19.09 -38.62 10.82
N PHE A 359 19.10 -37.59 9.99
CA PHE A 359 20.19 -37.31 9.04
C PHE A 359 21.25 -36.34 9.61
N PHE A 360 20.99 -35.81 10.82
CA PHE A 360 21.93 -34.94 11.55
C PHE A 360 22.71 -35.81 12.55
N GLY A 361 24.01 -35.75 12.49
CA GLY A 361 24.86 -36.24 13.60
C GLY A 361 24.81 -35.27 14.79
N ASP A 362 25.34 -35.69 15.95
CA ASP A 362 25.32 -34.84 17.16
C ASP A 362 26.02 -33.51 16.92
N GLY A 363 27.15 -33.49 16.19
CA GLY A 363 27.90 -32.28 15.89
C GLY A 363 27.14 -31.27 14.97
N GLU A 364 26.44 -31.76 13.95
CA GLU A 364 25.64 -30.90 13.06
C GLU A 364 24.36 -30.41 13.79
N ALA A 365 23.76 -31.24 14.64
CA ALA A 365 22.59 -30.86 15.42
C ALA A 365 22.95 -29.76 16.45
N ASP A 366 24.03 -29.93 17.19
CA ASP A 366 24.51 -28.93 18.17
C ASP A 366 24.89 -27.62 17.47
N ALA A 367 25.60 -27.69 16.35
CA ALA A 367 25.97 -26.49 15.54
C ALA A 367 24.73 -25.75 15.03
N LEU A 368 23.71 -26.48 14.57
CA LEU A 368 22.44 -25.89 14.12
C LEU A 368 21.70 -25.19 15.27
N LEU A 369 21.53 -25.86 16.40
CA LEU A 369 20.87 -25.31 17.59
C LEU A 369 21.58 -24.05 18.08
N GLN A 370 22.92 -24.07 18.14
CA GLN A 370 23.73 -22.93 18.55
C GLN A 370 23.60 -21.76 17.56
N LEU A 371 23.79 -22.01 16.25
CA LEU A 371 23.67 -20.98 15.23
C LEU A 371 22.29 -20.33 15.24
N MET A 372 21.25 -21.15 15.32
CA MET A 372 19.87 -20.68 15.33
C MET A 372 19.45 -20.06 16.67
N SER A 373 20.22 -20.23 17.75
CA SER A 373 19.84 -19.87 19.13
C SER A 373 18.49 -20.47 19.49
N ALA A 374 18.27 -21.73 19.10
CA ALA A 374 17.00 -22.41 19.27
C ALA A 374 16.92 -23.08 20.65
N HIS A 375 15.77 -22.99 21.27
CA HIS A 375 15.47 -23.51 22.61
C HIS A 375 14.40 -24.60 22.55
N ASN A 376 14.19 -25.28 23.68
CA ASN A 376 13.13 -26.27 23.79
C ASN A 376 11.77 -25.65 23.39
N GLU A 377 10.94 -26.45 22.74
CA GLU A 377 9.64 -26.08 22.16
C GLU A 377 9.68 -25.17 20.93
N ASP A 378 10.87 -24.82 20.43
CA ASP A 378 11.02 -24.08 19.19
C ASP A 378 10.86 -24.99 17.96
N LEU A 379 10.44 -24.38 16.86
CA LEU A 379 10.34 -25.02 15.56
C LEU A 379 11.40 -24.41 14.62
N ILE A 380 12.26 -25.23 14.04
CA ILE A 380 13.22 -24.80 13.01
C ILE A 380 12.67 -25.20 11.64
N ILE A 381 12.58 -24.23 10.74
CA ILE A 381 12.20 -24.47 9.34
C ILE A 381 13.42 -24.19 8.47
N ILE A 382 13.86 -25.21 7.71
CA ILE A 382 15.02 -25.11 6.79
C ILE A 382 14.53 -25.28 5.36
N ALA A 383 14.80 -24.28 4.54
CA ALA A 383 14.53 -24.31 3.11
C ALA A 383 15.84 -24.40 2.32
N SER A 384 15.83 -25.19 1.23
CA SER A 384 16.99 -25.39 0.38
C SER A 384 16.60 -25.37 -1.10
N SER A 385 17.44 -24.71 -1.93
CA SER A 385 17.23 -24.62 -3.38
C SER A 385 18.53 -24.19 -4.07
N ASN A 386 18.57 -24.30 -5.41
CA ASN A 386 19.60 -23.69 -6.24
C ASN A 386 19.36 -22.20 -6.54
N SER A 387 18.20 -21.68 -6.14
CA SER A 387 17.87 -20.25 -6.21
C SER A 387 17.83 -19.64 -4.82
N LEU A 388 18.76 -18.75 -4.53
CA LEU A 388 18.82 -18.01 -3.25
C LEU A 388 17.54 -17.19 -3.03
N SER A 389 17.05 -16.52 -4.06
CA SER A 389 15.84 -15.71 -3.99
C SER A 389 14.60 -16.53 -3.62
N ASN A 390 14.43 -17.74 -4.19
CA ASN A 390 13.32 -18.62 -3.84
C ASN A 390 13.37 -19.07 -2.36
N VAL A 391 14.56 -19.39 -1.85
CA VAL A 391 14.75 -19.72 -0.43
C VAL A 391 14.40 -18.53 0.45
N CYS A 392 14.91 -17.36 0.12
CA CYS A 392 14.71 -16.15 0.90
C CYS A 392 13.24 -15.73 0.90
N PHE A 393 12.61 -15.55 -0.26
CA PHE A 393 11.19 -15.13 -0.34
C PHE A 393 10.24 -16.13 0.31
N GLY A 394 10.50 -17.44 0.13
CA GLY A 394 9.69 -18.47 0.77
C GLY A 394 9.75 -18.41 2.30
N LEU A 395 10.96 -18.35 2.86
CA LEU A 395 11.12 -18.20 4.31
C LEU A 395 10.64 -16.85 4.83
N GLY A 396 10.82 -15.77 4.08
CA GLY A 396 10.31 -14.44 4.42
C GLY A 396 8.79 -14.38 4.52
N ALA A 397 8.08 -15.08 3.63
CA ALA A 397 6.64 -15.23 3.70
C ALA A 397 6.21 -15.99 4.96
N LEU A 398 6.89 -17.11 5.29
CA LEU A 398 6.64 -17.87 6.52
C LEU A 398 6.97 -17.05 7.76
N ARG A 399 8.06 -16.30 7.76
CA ARG A 399 8.44 -15.36 8.79
C ARG A 399 7.30 -14.37 9.10
N SER A 400 6.78 -13.73 8.08
CA SER A 400 5.70 -12.75 8.21
C SER A 400 4.36 -13.38 8.66
N LYS A 401 4.08 -14.62 8.23
CA LYS A 401 2.90 -15.39 8.67
C LYS A 401 2.97 -15.63 10.17
N TYR A 402 4.06 -16.24 10.63
CA TYR A 402 4.21 -16.59 12.06
C TYR A 402 4.28 -15.36 12.96
N ALA A 403 4.84 -14.25 12.50
CA ALA A 403 4.82 -13.01 13.25
C ALA A 403 3.40 -12.52 13.55
N ARG A 404 2.48 -12.64 12.59
CA ARG A 404 1.06 -12.32 12.78
C ARG A 404 0.37 -13.32 13.70
N GLU A 405 0.53 -14.62 13.46
CA GLU A 405 -0.11 -15.69 14.23
C GLU A 405 0.31 -15.70 15.71
N LEU A 406 1.56 -15.36 15.99
CA LEU A 406 2.10 -15.28 17.34
C LEU A 406 1.94 -13.90 18.00
N GLY A 407 1.33 -12.92 17.31
CA GLY A 407 1.13 -11.58 17.84
C GLY A 407 2.45 -10.84 18.15
N LEU A 408 3.53 -11.09 17.39
CA LEU A 408 4.83 -10.46 17.61
C LEU A 408 4.86 -8.99 17.19
N ILE A 409 3.91 -8.58 16.38
CA ILE A 409 3.81 -7.20 15.88
C ILE A 409 2.99 -6.40 16.89
N LYS A 410 3.63 -5.45 17.56
CA LYS A 410 2.94 -4.54 18.48
C LYS A 410 2.03 -3.58 17.69
N PRO A 411 0.77 -3.38 18.11
CA PRO A 411 -0.11 -2.42 17.46
C PRO A 411 0.43 -0.99 17.59
N ASN A 412 0.09 -0.13 16.63
CA ASN A 412 0.49 1.29 16.59
C ASN A 412 2.01 1.52 16.64
N THR A 413 2.81 0.56 16.15
CA THR A 413 4.26 0.73 15.99
C THR A 413 4.58 0.96 14.53
N PHE A 414 5.50 1.91 14.29
CA PHE A 414 5.97 2.21 12.95
C PHE A 414 7.48 2.01 12.90
N ASP A 415 7.94 1.31 11.88
CA ASP A 415 9.34 1.12 11.58
C ASP A 415 9.55 1.48 10.11
N LEU A 416 10.37 2.50 9.89
CA LEU A 416 10.66 3.05 8.57
C LEU A 416 12.13 2.81 8.27
N LEU A 417 12.42 2.37 7.05
CA LEU A 417 13.78 2.19 6.58
C LEU A 417 13.85 2.36 5.06
N TRP A 418 15.02 2.70 4.58
CA TRP A 418 15.35 2.65 3.17
C TRP A 418 15.93 1.28 2.80
N VAL A 419 15.51 0.73 1.67
CA VAL A 419 16.22 -0.34 0.98
C VAL A 419 16.90 0.29 -0.22
N VAL A 420 18.21 0.04 -0.39
CA VAL A 420 19.07 0.69 -1.39
C VAL A 420 19.94 -0.36 -2.11
N ASP A 421 20.69 0.05 -3.11
CA ASP A 421 21.61 -0.81 -3.86
C ASP A 421 20.90 -2.03 -4.50
N PHE A 422 19.73 -1.82 -5.11
CA PHE A 422 19.01 -2.86 -5.83
C PHE A 422 19.82 -3.39 -7.03
N PRO A 423 19.60 -4.65 -7.47
CA PRO A 423 20.06 -5.06 -8.79
C PRO A 423 19.47 -4.16 -9.88
N LEU A 424 20.27 -3.80 -10.89
CA LEU A 424 19.77 -2.98 -12.00
C LEU A 424 18.84 -3.80 -12.92
N PHE A 425 19.16 -5.08 -13.09
CA PHE A 425 18.43 -6.00 -13.94
C PHE A 425 18.04 -7.26 -13.20
N GLU A 426 16.92 -7.84 -13.60
CA GLU A 426 16.54 -9.21 -13.30
C GLU A 426 16.75 -10.07 -14.56
N LYS A 427 17.39 -11.22 -14.40
CA LYS A 427 17.61 -12.16 -15.48
C LYS A 427 16.56 -13.28 -15.43
N ASP A 428 15.76 -13.38 -16.47
CA ASP A 428 14.85 -14.50 -16.65
C ASP A 428 15.64 -15.80 -16.83
N GLN A 429 15.35 -16.79 -16.00
CA GLN A 429 16.12 -18.04 -15.96
C GLN A 429 15.89 -18.95 -17.18
N ASP A 430 14.70 -18.85 -17.78
CA ASP A 430 14.33 -19.71 -18.92
C ASP A 430 14.82 -19.13 -20.24
N SER A 431 14.62 -17.84 -20.47
CA SER A 431 15.03 -17.16 -21.71
C SER A 431 16.42 -16.55 -21.67
N GLY A 432 16.99 -16.38 -20.48
CA GLY A 432 18.26 -15.69 -20.27
C GLY A 432 18.25 -14.18 -20.54
N LYS A 433 17.09 -13.60 -20.82
CA LYS A 433 16.92 -12.18 -21.12
C LYS A 433 16.94 -11.34 -19.84
N PHE A 434 17.46 -10.14 -19.97
CA PHE A 434 17.41 -9.14 -18.90
C PHE A 434 16.14 -8.28 -19.01
N SER A 435 15.55 -7.97 -17.87
CA SER A 435 14.52 -6.94 -17.68
C SER A 435 14.99 -5.96 -16.61
N PRO A 436 14.59 -4.68 -16.66
CA PRO A 436 14.94 -3.76 -15.58
C PRO A 436 14.14 -4.14 -14.33
N LEU A 437 14.76 -4.08 -13.16
CA LEU A 437 14.07 -4.36 -11.91
C LEU A 437 13.06 -3.24 -11.56
N HIS A 438 13.43 -1.98 -11.84
CA HIS A 438 12.55 -0.81 -11.68
C HIS A 438 12.06 -0.32 -13.05
N HIS A 439 12.85 0.50 -13.75
CA HIS A 439 12.55 1.00 -15.08
C HIS A 439 13.84 1.25 -15.88
N PRO A 440 13.80 1.31 -17.23
CA PRO A 440 14.99 1.37 -18.07
C PRO A 440 15.77 2.70 -17.98
N PHE A 441 15.28 3.67 -17.22
CA PHE A 441 15.92 4.97 -17.02
C PHE A 441 16.67 5.08 -15.69
N THR A 442 16.75 4.00 -14.93
CA THR A 442 17.45 3.93 -13.64
C THR A 442 18.97 3.92 -13.87
N ARG A 443 19.69 4.79 -13.16
CA ARG A 443 21.14 4.89 -13.25
C ARG A 443 21.82 3.77 -12.47
N PRO A 444 22.85 3.11 -13.03
CA PRO A 444 23.70 2.20 -12.26
C PRO A 444 24.46 2.96 -11.17
N THR A 445 24.80 2.26 -10.09
CA THR A 445 25.71 2.83 -9.07
C THR A 445 27.09 3.07 -9.67
N PRO A 446 27.80 4.14 -9.25
CA PRO A 446 29.16 4.40 -9.75
C PRO A 446 30.15 3.24 -9.52
N SER A 447 29.94 2.46 -8.46
CA SER A 447 30.80 1.33 -8.09
C SER A 447 30.68 0.11 -9.00
N THR A 448 29.58 -0.03 -9.76
CA THR A 448 29.32 -1.18 -10.62
C THR A 448 29.04 -0.81 -12.08
N ALA A 449 29.04 0.48 -12.42
CA ALA A 449 28.72 0.95 -13.76
C ALA A 449 29.66 0.36 -14.85
N ASP A 450 30.92 0.12 -14.53
CA ASP A 450 31.90 -0.47 -15.44
C ASP A 450 31.56 -1.93 -15.82
N LEU A 451 30.73 -2.61 -15.03
CA LEU A 451 30.29 -3.97 -15.31
C LEU A 451 29.19 -4.05 -16.37
N LEU A 452 28.57 -2.94 -16.76
CA LEU A 452 27.48 -2.92 -17.73
C LEU A 452 27.77 -3.70 -19.02
N ALA A 453 28.97 -3.57 -19.55
CA ALA A 453 29.34 -4.23 -20.80
C ALA A 453 29.80 -5.68 -20.62
N SER A 454 30.35 -6.05 -19.47
CA SER A 454 30.98 -7.36 -19.23
C SER A 454 30.14 -8.31 -18.40
N ASP A 455 29.43 -7.79 -17.42
CA ASP A 455 28.63 -8.58 -16.46
C ASP A 455 27.40 -7.81 -15.97
N PRO A 456 26.41 -7.56 -16.85
CA PRO A 456 25.23 -6.77 -16.49
C PRO A 456 24.40 -7.37 -15.35
N GLY A 457 24.50 -8.68 -15.10
CA GLY A 457 23.79 -9.34 -14.00
C GLY A 457 24.24 -8.94 -12.60
N ASN A 458 25.44 -8.38 -12.46
CA ASN A 458 26.02 -7.91 -11.20
C ASN A 458 26.08 -6.36 -11.08
N VAL A 459 25.36 -5.66 -11.95
CA VAL A 459 25.25 -4.20 -11.87
C VAL A 459 24.16 -3.82 -10.87
N HIS A 460 24.49 -2.93 -9.94
CA HIS A 460 23.55 -2.36 -8.97
C HIS A 460 23.01 -1.02 -9.45
N ALA A 461 21.80 -0.70 -9.05
CA ALA A 461 21.08 0.53 -9.35
C ALA A 461 21.22 1.55 -8.23
N SER A 462 21.35 2.83 -8.57
CA SER A 462 21.11 3.95 -7.66
C SER A 462 19.60 4.12 -7.44
N ALA A 463 18.98 3.08 -6.91
CA ALA A 463 17.56 2.99 -6.62
C ALA A 463 17.34 2.80 -5.12
N TYR A 464 16.23 3.33 -4.64
CA TYR A 464 15.89 3.34 -3.23
C TYR A 464 14.38 3.24 -3.03
N ASP A 465 13.98 2.35 -2.12
CA ASP A 465 12.58 2.20 -1.70
C ASP A 465 12.44 2.55 -0.23
N ILE A 466 11.43 3.32 0.10
CA ILE A 466 11.00 3.53 1.48
C ILE A 466 10.06 2.41 1.90
N VAL A 467 10.47 1.68 2.90
CA VAL A 467 9.69 0.60 3.49
C VAL A 467 9.13 1.03 4.83
N ILE A 468 7.82 0.88 5.01
CA ILE A 468 7.12 1.17 6.26
C ILE A 468 6.36 -0.09 6.67
N ASN A 469 6.73 -0.68 7.81
CA ASN A 469 6.02 -1.84 8.36
C ASN A 469 5.88 -3.03 7.39
N GLY A 470 6.87 -3.26 6.54
CA GLY A 470 6.83 -4.35 5.55
C GLY A 470 6.09 -4.02 4.26
N TYR A 471 5.66 -2.78 4.08
CA TYR A 471 5.10 -2.27 2.83
C TYR A 471 6.09 -1.31 2.16
N GLU A 472 6.31 -1.48 0.87
CA GLU A 472 6.94 -0.47 0.03
C GLU A 472 5.97 0.72 -0.09
N ALA A 473 6.25 1.78 0.64
CA ALA A 473 5.42 2.98 0.66
C ALA A 473 5.74 3.95 -0.47
N GLY A 474 6.91 3.82 -1.07
CA GLY A 474 7.37 4.58 -2.22
C GLY A 474 8.69 4.07 -2.73
N GLY A 475 8.98 4.35 -3.99
CA GLY A 475 10.23 3.95 -4.63
C GLY A 475 10.73 5.01 -5.60
N GLY A 476 12.02 5.06 -5.79
CA GLY A 476 12.69 6.03 -6.64
C GLY A 476 14.09 5.64 -7.06
N SER A 477 14.71 6.48 -7.87
CA SER A 477 16.09 6.30 -8.30
C SER A 477 16.71 7.60 -8.76
N LEU A 478 18.01 7.63 -8.85
CA LEU A 478 18.72 8.55 -9.75
C LEU A 478 18.53 8.09 -11.19
N ARG A 479 18.43 9.05 -12.11
CA ARG A 479 18.14 8.76 -13.52
C ARG A 479 19.41 8.81 -14.37
N ILE A 480 19.37 8.07 -15.47
CA ILE A 480 20.35 8.21 -16.53
C ILE A 480 20.13 9.56 -17.21
N TYR A 481 21.16 10.35 -17.38
CA TYR A 481 21.15 11.61 -18.13
C TYR A 481 22.18 11.63 -19.27
N ASP A 482 22.99 10.57 -19.38
CA ASP A 482 23.96 10.36 -20.46
C ASP A 482 23.37 9.48 -21.57
N GLN A 483 23.44 9.97 -22.80
CA GLN A 483 22.88 9.27 -23.97
C GLN A 483 23.55 7.93 -24.26
N LYS A 484 24.88 7.83 -24.04
CA LYS A 484 25.63 6.59 -24.33
C LYS A 484 25.23 5.50 -23.34
N MET A 485 25.16 5.87 -22.06
CA MET A 485 24.71 4.96 -21.02
C MET A 485 23.28 4.48 -21.28
N GLN A 486 22.35 5.38 -21.63
CA GLN A 486 20.97 5.01 -21.94
C GLN A 486 20.89 4.05 -23.14
N LYS A 487 21.69 4.28 -24.17
CA LYS A 487 21.76 3.39 -25.33
C LYS A 487 22.25 1.99 -24.93
N THR A 488 23.31 1.91 -24.13
CA THR A 488 23.85 0.63 -23.63
C THR A 488 22.79 -0.14 -22.83
N ILE A 489 22.03 0.54 -21.95
CA ILE A 489 20.94 -0.10 -21.19
C ILE A 489 19.88 -0.68 -22.15
N PHE A 490 19.45 0.05 -23.18
CA PHE A 490 18.49 -0.45 -24.14
C PHE A 490 18.99 -1.64 -24.95
N GLU A 491 20.29 -1.66 -25.28
CA GLU A 491 20.93 -2.79 -25.97
C GLU A 491 20.95 -4.04 -25.09
N ILE A 492 21.27 -3.91 -23.79
CA ILE A 492 21.21 -5.02 -22.82
C ILE A 492 19.78 -5.57 -22.69
N LEU A 493 18.78 -4.70 -22.70
CA LEU A 493 17.35 -5.08 -22.65
C LEU A 493 16.85 -5.67 -23.97
N GLY A 494 17.66 -5.69 -25.03
CA GLY A 494 17.31 -6.25 -26.33
C GLY A 494 16.27 -5.44 -27.11
N LEU A 495 16.15 -4.13 -26.85
CA LEU A 495 15.26 -3.24 -27.58
C LEU A 495 15.86 -2.89 -28.95
N SER A 496 15.05 -3.06 -30.02
CA SER A 496 15.45 -2.62 -31.36
C SER A 496 15.47 -1.10 -31.48
N GLN A 497 16.21 -0.57 -32.46
CA GLN A 497 16.22 0.88 -32.75
C GLN A 497 14.83 1.40 -33.11
N GLU A 498 14.02 0.57 -33.76
CA GLU A 498 12.64 0.87 -34.10
C GLU A 498 11.75 0.95 -32.86
N ASP A 499 11.89 -0.02 -31.93
CA ASP A 499 11.17 0.01 -30.65
C ASP A 499 11.53 1.25 -29.82
N ILE A 500 12.81 1.58 -29.73
CA ILE A 500 13.31 2.76 -29.01
C ILE A 500 12.70 4.02 -29.61
N LYS A 501 12.74 4.16 -30.96
CA LYS A 501 12.20 5.31 -31.66
C LYS A 501 10.68 5.43 -31.45
N ASN A 502 9.96 4.35 -31.57
CA ASN A 502 8.49 4.36 -31.48
C ASN A 502 7.99 4.62 -30.06
N LYS A 503 8.66 4.07 -29.04
CA LYS A 503 8.21 4.15 -27.64
C LYS A 503 8.83 5.32 -26.87
N PHE A 504 10.09 5.62 -27.12
CA PHE A 504 10.88 6.57 -26.33
C PHE A 504 11.56 7.66 -27.17
N GLY A 505 11.30 7.73 -28.50
CA GLY A 505 12.02 8.62 -29.40
C GLY A 505 11.97 10.08 -28.97
N PHE A 506 10.81 10.60 -28.60
CA PHE A 506 10.64 11.98 -28.12
C PHE A 506 11.44 12.25 -26.84
N PHE A 507 11.54 11.27 -25.95
CA PHE A 507 12.28 11.38 -24.70
C PHE A 507 13.80 11.33 -24.92
N ILE A 508 14.27 10.40 -25.76
CA ILE A 508 15.71 10.28 -26.10
C ILE A 508 16.19 11.50 -26.91
N ASP A 509 15.32 12.06 -27.74
CA ASP A 509 15.65 13.29 -28.46
C ASP A 509 15.86 14.48 -27.52
N ALA A 510 15.13 14.54 -26.40
CA ALA A 510 15.29 15.60 -25.41
C ALA A 510 16.67 15.57 -24.74
N PHE A 511 17.31 14.40 -24.61
CA PHE A 511 18.66 14.28 -24.03
C PHE A 511 19.74 15.02 -24.82
N LYS A 512 19.47 15.34 -26.09
CA LYS A 512 20.39 16.10 -26.94
C LYS A 512 20.56 17.56 -26.51
N TYR A 513 19.69 18.06 -25.64
CA TYR A 513 19.57 19.47 -25.29
C TYR A 513 19.99 19.78 -23.85
N GLY A 514 20.95 19.04 -23.28
CA GLY A 514 21.53 19.34 -21.98
C GLY A 514 20.69 18.84 -20.80
N THR A 515 20.53 17.53 -20.72
CA THR A 515 19.84 16.88 -19.60
C THR A 515 20.61 17.03 -18.30
N PRO A 516 20.04 17.64 -17.24
CA PRO A 516 20.71 17.74 -15.96
C PRO A 516 20.78 16.37 -15.25
N PRO A 517 21.70 16.13 -14.32
CA PRO A 517 21.58 15.05 -13.36
C PRO A 517 20.26 15.22 -12.59
N HIS A 518 19.45 14.17 -12.50
CA HIS A 518 18.14 14.24 -11.83
C HIS A 518 17.78 12.90 -11.19
N GLY A 519 16.83 12.95 -10.27
CA GLY A 519 16.32 11.80 -9.58
C GLY A 519 15.03 12.15 -8.84
N GLY A 520 14.30 11.14 -8.45
CA GLY A 520 13.01 11.36 -7.80
C GLY A 520 12.44 10.09 -7.18
N ILE A 521 11.27 10.25 -6.60
CA ILE A 521 10.54 9.20 -5.91
C ILE A 521 9.04 9.36 -6.13
N ALA A 522 8.30 8.25 -6.03
CA ALA A 522 6.85 8.27 -5.98
C ALA A 522 6.35 7.54 -4.74
N PHE A 523 5.59 8.22 -3.88
CA PHE A 523 4.92 7.59 -2.75
C PHE A 523 3.51 7.14 -3.16
N GLY A 524 3.16 5.90 -2.85
CA GLY A 524 1.80 5.41 -3.01
C GLY A 524 0.87 6.05 -1.98
N LEU A 525 0.09 7.07 -2.37
CA LEU A 525 -0.81 7.79 -1.46
C LEU A 525 -1.84 6.86 -0.82
N ASP A 526 -2.38 5.93 -1.58
CA ASP A 526 -3.35 4.94 -1.08
C ASP A 526 -2.70 4.03 -0.02
N ARG A 527 -1.47 3.59 -0.26
CA ARG A 527 -0.71 2.73 0.65
C ARG A 527 -0.28 3.47 1.92
N LEU A 528 0.19 4.72 1.79
CA LEU A 528 0.46 5.57 2.96
C LEU A 528 -0.82 5.77 3.81
N THR A 529 -1.95 6.01 3.15
CA THR A 529 -3.23 6.15 3.85
C THR A 529 -3.63 4.85 4.55
N MET A 530 -3.43 3.70 3.92
CA MET A 530 -3.67 2.38 4.49
C MET A 530 -2.85 2.17 5.76
N ILE A 531 -1.53 2.41 5.69
CA ILE A 531 -0.61 2.27 6.83
C ILE A 531 -0.98 3.20 7.98
N LEU A 532 -1.20 4.49 7.69
CA LEU A 532 -1.51 5.50 8.72
C LEU A 532 -2.94 5.38 9.28
N SER A 533 -3.83 4.68 8.59
CA SER A 533 -5.18 4.36 9.06
C SER A 533 -5.27 3.01 9.78
N GLY A 534 -4.18 2.24 9.85
CA GLY A 534 -4.13 0.94 10.51
C GLY A 534 -5.04 -0.12 9.86
N THR A 535 -5.12 -0.16 8.53
CA THR A 535 -5.89 -1.17 7.78
C THR A 535 -4.98 -1.91 6.80
N ASP A 536 -5.26 -3.19 6.58
CA ASP A 536 -4.54 -4.05 5.64
C ASP A 536 -5.22 -4.13 4.25
N ASN A 537 -6.30 -3.38 4.05
CA ASN A 537 -7.08 -3.40 2.82
C ASN A 537 -7.11 -2.01 2.17
N ILE A 538 -6.46 -1.87 1.01
CA ILE A 538 -6.38 -0.61 0.26
C ILE A 538 -7.77 -0.09 -0.17
N ARG A 539 -8.76 -0.98 -0.37
CA ARG A 539 -10.13 -0.61 -0.74
C ARG A 539 -10.86 0.19 0.35
N ASP A 540 -10.38 0.11 1.58
CA ASP A 540 -10.95 0.88 2.69
C ASP A 540 -10.57 2.36 2.66
N VAL A 541 -9.47 2.72 2.00
CA VAL A 541 -8.93 4.08 1.95
C VAL A 541 -9.19 4.81 0.63
N ILE A 542 -9.85 4.14 -0.31
CA ILE A 542 -10.28 4.68 -1.59
C ILE A 542 -11.81 4.85 -1.56
N ALA A 543 -12.32 6.00 -1.98
CA ALA A 543 -13.75 6.28 -1.92
C ALA A 543 -14.57 5.25 -2.71
N PHE A 544 -14.19 4.99 -3.97
CA PHE A 544 -14.88 4.08 -4.88
C PHE A 544 -13.87 3.12 -5.54
N PRO A 545 -13.39 2.10 -4.78
CA PRO A 545 -12.40 1.15 -5.30
C PRO A 545 -13.05 0.11 -6.21
N LYS A 546 -12.20 -0.60 -6.97
CA LYS A 546 -12.58 -1.84 -7.65
C LYS A 546 -12.46 -3.03 -6.69
N ASN A 547 -13.27 -4.06 -6.90
CA ASN A 547 -13.12 -5.36 -6.21
C ASN A 547 -11.91 -6.14 -6.77
N LEU A 548 -11.63 -7.34 -6.22
CA LEU A 548 -10.51 -8.19 -6.67
C LEU A 548 -10.62 -8.68 -8.13
N ARG A 549 -11.77 -8.50 -8.78
CA ARG A 549 -11.98 -8.80 -10.21
C ARG A 549 -11.86 -7.56 -11.11
N ALA A 550 -11.27 -6.48 -10.60
CA ALA A 550 -11.16 -5.19 -11.28
C ALA A 550 -12.51 -4.57 -11.72
N ALA A 551 -13.59 -4.92 -11.03
CA ALA A 551 -14.94 -4.43 -11.31
C ALA A 551 -15.43 -3.50 -10.19
N CYS A 552 -16.30 -2.53 -10.55
CA CYS A 552 -16.99 -1.67 -9.61
C CYS A 552 -18.44 -2.18 -9.41
N PRO A 553 -18.78 -2.82 -8.28
CA PRO A 553 -20.13 -3.35 -8.07
C PRO A 553 -21.23 -2.27 -7.96
N MET A 554 -20.84 -1.02 -7.72
CA MET A 554 -21.77 0.11 -7.61
C MET A 554 -22.20 0.65 -8.97
N THR A 555 -21.28 0.68 -9.95
CA THR A 555 -21.53 1.27 -11.28
C THR A 555 -21.59 0.22 -12.39
N ASP A 556 -21.38 -1.04 -12.06
CA ASP A 556 -21.23 -2.17 -13.00
C ASP A 556 -20.14 -1.96 -14.07
N ALA A 557 -19.12 -1.12 -13.75
CA ALA A 557 -17.96 -0.96 -14.61
C ALA A 557 -16.96 -2.14 -14.41
N PRO A 558 -16.32 -2.68 -15.47
CA PRO A 558 -16.50 -2.30 -16.87
C PRO A 558 -17.82 -2.80 -17.47
N SER A 559 -18.42 -2.01 -18.37
CA SER A 559 -19.67 -2.33 -19.02
C SER A 559 -19.52 -2.36 -20.55
N LYS A 560 -20.52 -2.95 -21.24
CA LYS A 560 -20.58 -2.93 -22.69
C LYS A 560 -20.85 -1.49 -23.17
N ILE A 561 -20.26 -1.12 -24.29
CA ILE A 561 -20.53 0.14 -24.98
C ILE A 561 -21.47 -0.09 -26.18
N ASP A 562 -22.18 0.96 -26.57
CA ASP A 562 -23.15 0.88 -27.65
C ASP A 562 -22.47 0.63 -29.01
N LYS A 563 -23.16 -0.10 -29.89
CA LYS A 563 -22.67 -0.39 -31.22
C LYS A 563 -22.35 0.89 -32.03
N SER A 564 -23.16 1.92 -31.88
CA SER A 564 -22.91 3.22 -32.53
C SER A 564 -21.58 3.85 -32.16
N GLN A 565 -21.18 3.72 -30.90
CA GLN A 565 -19.87 4.19 -30.42
C GLN A 565 -18.72 3.34 -30.96
N LEU A 566 -18.90 2.01 -31.06
CA LEU A 566 -17.91 1.13 -31.70
C LEU A 566 -17.73 1.45 -33.17
N ASP A 567 -18.85 1.66 -33.91
CA ASP A 567 -18.84 2.04 -35.34
C ASP A 567 -18.15 3.40 -35.55
N GLU A 568 -18.42 4.39 -34.66
CA GLU A 568 -17.77 5.71 -34.70
C GLU A 568 -16.25 5.63 -34.43
N LEU A 569 -15.82 4.71 -33.57
CA LEU A 569 -14.42 4.47 -33.29
C LEU A 569 -13.71 3.58 -34.33
N GLY A 570 -14.45 2.96 -35.24
CA GLY A 570 -13.92 2.00 -36.19
C GLY A 570 -13.42 0.70 -35.54
N ILE A 571 -14.03 0.29 -34.42
CA ILE A 571 -13.61 -0.88 -33.61
C ILE A 571 -14.67 -1.97 -33.69
N LYS A 572 -14.22 -3.22 -33.78
CA LYS A 572 -15.06 -4.41 -33.71
C LYS A 572 -14.63 -5.32 -32.57
N ILE A 573 -15.58 -5.74 -31.75
CA ILE A 573 -15.35 -6.79 -30.75
C ILE A 573 -15.31 -8.13 -31.49
N ILE A 574 -14.25 -8.89 -31.26
CA ILE A 574 -14.09 -10.28 -31.74
C ILE A 574 -14.42 -11.17 -30.53
N GLU A 575 -15.43 -12.06 -30.70
CA GLU A 575 -15.84 -13.02 -29.65
C GLU A 575 -14.84 -14.20 -29.57
#